data_ef65c6f6de4b30cc7503f74c174c0722
#
_entry.id   ef65c6f6de4b30cc7503f74c174c0722
#
_cell.length_a   1.000
_cell.length_b   1.000
_cell.length_c   1.000
_cell.angle_alpha   90.00
_cell.angle_beta   90.00
_cell.angle_gamma   90.00
#
_symmetry.space_group_name_H-M   'P 1'
#
loop_
_entity.id
_entity.type
_entity.pdbx_description
1 polymer ?
#
loop_
_entity_poly.entity_id
_entity_poly.type
_entity_poly.pdbx_seq_one_letter_code
_entity_poly.pdbx_strand_id
1 'polypeptide(L)' 'MIKAEFICVKPKSTVAKDRFLSDMRELHSCRVNNRKDGLTFVESISGKYSFCLNENLDDHWEVIR' A
#
# COMPACT_ATOMS: atom_id res chain seq x y z
N MET A 1 -19.71 13.49 5.67
CA MET A 1 -18.41 13.72 5.04
C MET A 1 -17.57 12.46 5.15
N ILE A 2 -17.03 12.02 4.03
CA ILE A 2 -16.17 10.83 4.03
C ILE A 2 -14.76 11.27 4.36
N LYS A 3 -14.20 10.66 5.40
CA LYS A 3 -12.86 10.96 5.82
C LYS A 3 -11.88 10.01 5.13
N ALA A 4 -10.93 10.56 4.40
CA ALA A 4 -9.91 9.76 3.73
C ALA A 4 -8.96 9.16 4.77
N GLU A 5 -8.60 7.90 4.57
CA GLU A 5 -7.64 7.22 5.42
C GLU A 5 -6.38 6.93 4.62
N PHE A 6 -5.23 7.19 5.20
CA PHE A 6 -3.94 6.97 4.57
C PHE A 6 -3.07 6.10 5.46
N ILE A 7 -2.30 5.21 4.84
CA ILE A 7 -1.31 4.41 5.56
C ILE A 7 0.02 4.54 4.84
N CYS A 8 1.10 4.37 5.60
CA CYS A 8 2.44 4.37 5.03
C CYS A 8 2.92 2.94 4.89
N VAL A 9 3.49 2.61 3.73
CA VAL A 9 3.98 1.27 3.47
C VAL A 9 5.36 1.32 2.86
N LYS A 10 6.10 0.22 3.03
CA LYS A 10 7.37 0.03 2.34
C LYS A 10 7.45 -1.41 1.81
N PRO A 11 8.20 -1.64 0.74
CA PRO A 11 8.32 -2.99 0.19
C PRO A 11 9.19 -3.89 1.04
N LYS A 12 8.80 -5.16 1.15
CA LYS A 12 9.57 -6.19 1.86
C LYS A 12 10.20 -7.18 0.89
N SER A 13 9.44 -7.64 -0.10
CA SER A 13 9.90 -8.66 -1.04
C SER A 13 10.67 -8.02 -2.19
N THR A 14 11.45 -8.86 -2.89
CA THR A 14 12.16 -8.41 -4.08
C THR A 14 11.19 -7.89 -5.14
N VAL A 15 10.06 -8.58 -5.31
CA VAL A 15 9.04 -8.18 -6.28
C VAL A 15 8.49 -6.81 -5.94
N ALA A 16 8.15 -6.59 -4.67
CA ALA A 16 7.60 -5.31 -4.24
C ALA A 16 8.66 -4.20 -4.36
N LYS A 17 9.91 -4.52 -4.01
CA LYS A 17 11.00 -3.54 -4.11
C LYS A 17 11.22 -3.12 -5.56
N ASP A 18 11.16 -4.05 -6.51
CA ASP A 18 11.28 -3.74 -7.91
C ASP A 18 10.20 -2.78 -8.38
N ARG A 19 8.96 -3.07 -8.01
CA ARG A 19 7.84 -2.19 -8.37
C ARG A 19 7.97 -0.82 -7.72
N PHE A 20 8.37 -0.82 -6.46
CA PHE A 20 8.54 0.43 -5.72
C PHE A 20 9.58 1.32 -6.37
N LEU A 21 10.73 0.75 -6.71
CA LEU A 21 11.81 1.52 -7.30
C LEU A 21 11.53 1.96 -8.73
N SER A 22 10.83 1.13 -9.49
CA SER A 22 10.56 1.43 -10.90
C SER A 22 9.43 2.44 -11.06
N ASP A 23 8.30 2.18 -10.41
CA ASP A 23 7.06 2.92 -10.69
C ASP A 23 6.51 3.66 -9.49
N MET A 24 6.85 3.22 -8.28
CA MET A 24 6.22 3.70 -7.06
C MET A 24 7.25 4.20 -6.07
N ARG A 25 8.23 4.89 -6.61
CA ARG A 25 9.40 5.37 -5.87
C ARG A 25 9.06 6.17 -4.61
N GLU A 26 7.94 6.84 -4.60
CA GLU A 26 7.52 7.67 -3.47
C GLU A 26 6.30 7.10 -2.74
N LEU A 27 6.14 5.81 -2.81
CA LEU A 27 5.00 5.18 -2.20
C LEU A 27 5.19 5.03 -0.69
N HIS A 28 5.29 6.14 -0.04
CA HIS A 28 5.32 6.15 1.43
C HIS A 28 3.91 6.20 1.98
N SER A 29 3.01 6.85 1.28
CA SER A 29 1.63 6.99 1.72
C SER A 29 0.70 6.45 0.65
N CYS A 30 -0.29 5.67 1.09
CA CYS A 30 -1.31 5.14 0.22
C CYS A 30 -2.67 5.49 0.78
N ARG A 31 -3.63 5.73 -0.10
CA ARG A 31 -4.99 5.95 0.30
C ARG A 31 -5.71 4.62 0.45
N VAL A 32 -6.37 4.43 1.57
CA VAL A 32 -7.13 3.21 1.82
C VAL A 32 -8.49 3.33 1.13
N ASN A 33 -8.79 2.41 0.22
CA ASN A 33 -10.08 2.38 -0.46
C ASN A 33 -11.12 1.60 0.32
N ASN A 34 -10.75 0.39 0.75
CA ASN A 34 -11.65 -0.43 1.57
C ASN A 34 -10.87 -1.56 2.22
N ARG A 35 -11.53 -2.25 3.14
CA ARG A 35 -10.99 -3.43 3.79
C ARG A 35 -11.99 -4.56 3.64
N LYS A 36 -11.49 -5.76 3.30
CA LYS A 36 -12.35 -6.91 3.11
C LYS A 36 -11.54 -8.18 3.33
N ASP A 37 -12.10 -9.11 4.10
CA ASP A 37 -11.50 -10.43 4.32
C ASP A 37 -10.06 -10.39 4.87
N GLY A 38 -9.79 -9.42 5.73
CA GLY A 38 -8.47 -9.28 6.32
C GLY A 38 -7.47 -8.55 5.43
N LEU A 39 -7.88 -8.18 4.23
CA LEU A 39 -7.02 -7.44 3.29
C LEU A 39 -7.42 -5.98 3.25
N THR A 40 -6.42 -5.13 3.06
CA THR A 40 -6.62 -3.70 2.90
C THR A 40 -6.31 -3.34 1.45
N PHE A 41 -7.29 -2.77 0.77
CA PHE A 41 -7.14 -2.35 -0.62
C PHE A 41 -6.76 -0.87 -0.64
N VAL A 42 -5.62 -0.59 -1.24
CA VAL A 42 -5.05 0.75 -1.24
C VAL A 42 -4.69 1.18 -2.66
N GLU A 43 -4.52 2.47 -2.83
CA GLU A 43 -4.02 3.02 -4.09
C GLU A 43 -2.99 4.10 -3.79
N SER A 44 -2.11 4.34 -4.74
CA SER A 44 -1.12 5.40 -4.62
C SER A 44 -1.83 6.76 -4.58
N ILE A 45 -1.14 7.77 -4.08
CA ILE A 45 -1.71 9.12 -3.98
C ILE A 45 -2.16 9.63 -5.34
N SER A 46 -1.41 9.30 -6.38
CA SER A 46 -1.76 9.69 -7.75
C SER A 46 -2.93 8.91 -8.32
N GLY A 47 -3.30 7.79 -7.68
CA GLY A 47 -4.34 6.89 -8.20
C GLY A 47 -3.87 6.00 -9.33
N LYS A 48 -2.60 6.07 -9.69
CA LYS A 48 -2.06 5.34 -10.82
C LYS A 48 -1.87 3.85 -10.54
N TYR A 49 -1.57 3.49 -9.29
CA TYR A 49 -1.33 2.12 -8.90
C TYR A 49 -2.27 1.74 -7.76
N SER A 50 -2.76 0.52 -7.80
CA SER A 50 -3.58 -0.02 -6.73
C SER A 50 -3.12 -1.44 -6.41
N PHE A 51 -3.22 -1.81 -5.14
CA PHE A 51 -2.84 -3.14 -4.70
C PHE A 51 -3.53 -3.44 -3.37
N CYS A 52 -3.36 -4.67 -2.89
CA CYS A 52 -3.90 -5.04 -1.59
C CYS A 52 -2.80 -5.62 -0.73
N LEU A 53 -2.95 -5.49 0.58
CA LEU A 53 -1.99 -6.02 1.53
C LEU A 53 -2.70 -6.40 2.83
N ASN A 54 -2.03 -7.20 3.64
CA ASN A 54 -2.49 -7.53 4.99
C ASN A 54 -1.73 -6.64 5.97
N GLU A 55 -2.44 -5.76 6.66
CA GLU A 55 -1.81 -4.79 7.56
C GLU A 55 -1.07 -5.43 8.73
N ASN A 56 -1.45 -6.64 9.11
CA ASN A 56 -0.83 -7.33 10.25
C ASN A 56 0.39 -8.12 9.82
N LEU A 57 0.29 -8.81 8.69
CA LEU A 57 1.39 -9.65 8.20
C LEU A 57 1.23 -9.82 6.69
N ASP A 58 2.14 -9.25 5.94
CA ASP A 58 2.13 -9.34 4.50
C ASP A 58 3.50 -9.77 3.99
N ASP A 59 3.53 -10.56 2.92
CA ASP A 59 4.79 -11.05 2.36
C ASP A 59 5.52 -10.00 1.55
N HIS A 60 4.82 -9.03 1.03
CA HIS A 60 5.38 -8.06 0.09
C HIS A 60 5.51 -6.65 0.65
N TRP A 61 4.63 -6.27 1.55
CA TRP A 61 4.57 -4.90 2.04
C TRP A 61 4.56 -4.85 3.56
N GLU A 62 5.18 -3.82 4.10
CA GLU A 62 5.19 -3.57 5.53
C GLU A 62 4.52 -2.23 5.79
N VAL A 63 3.56 -2.22 6.72
CA VAL A 63 2.91 -0.98 7.13
C VAL A 63 3.81 -0.30 8.16
N ILE A 64 4.12 0.95 7.92
CA ILE A 64 4.97 1.75 8.82
C ILE A 64 4.06 2.50 9.78
N ARG A 65 4.25 2.28 11.05
CA ARG A 65 3.45 2.91 12.10
C ARG A 65 4.26 3.86 12.96
#